data_3a1cea1602ebdf2f137bd8f79a5c862a
#
_entry.id   3a1cea1602ebdf2f137bd8f79a5c862a
#
_cell.length_a   1.000
_cell.length_b   1.000
_cell.length_c   1.000
_cell.angle_alpha   90.00
_cell.angle_beta   90.00
_cell.angle_gamma   90.00
#
_symmetry.space_group_name_H-M   'P 1'
#
loop_
_entity.id
_entity.type
_entity.pdbx_description
1 polymer ?
#
loop_
_entity_poly.entity_id
_entity_poly.type
_entity_poly.pdbx_seq_one_letter_code
_entity_poly.pdbx_strand_id
1 'polypeptide(L)'
;MAIKFGINTFTWTSPFTTEDLPLLDKAKEMGYDLVEIPIESPGDFDYDQAAEAFKRTGLACGTCAVMGASRDPAHEDESIQRSGVEYLMHCVDATAKMGGKIVGGPIYAAVGRTWQSTPEQRNIELERCAKNLREAGAYAEERGVVLAMEPLNRFETSFINLAEQAVELVEMVDSPAVKIMLDTFHMNIEEKKLGGAIEAAAPYLVHVHANENDRGIPGTGHVPWDEVAATLKKINYDGTLVIETFTTLVKEIARAAAIWRPPAPSQDMLAREGLAFLRKLMA
;
A
#
# COMPACT_ATOMS: atom_id res chain seq x y z
N MET A 1 -16.27 7.40 -10.85
CA MET A 1 -16.77 6.10 -10.29
C MET A 1 -16.97 6.26 -8.80
N ALA A 2 -17.69 5.38 -8.13
CA ALA A 2 -17.81 5.47 -6.68
C ALA A 2 -16.54 4.90 -6.02
N ILE A 3 -16.07 5.54 -4.94
CA ILE A 3 -14.96 5.05 -4.11
C ILE A 3 -15.27 3.62 -3.65
N LYS A 4 -14.29 2.72 -3.70
CA LYS A 4 -14.38 1.37 -3.16
C LYS A 4 -13.72 1.32 -1.78
N PHE A 5 -14.33 0.57 -0.88
CA PHE A 5 -13.81 0.34 0.47
C PHE A 5 -13.18 -1.05 0.55
N GLY A 6 -11.94 -1.09 0.98
CA GLY A 6 -11.15 -2.30 1.05
C GLY A 6 -10.59 -2.57 2.44
N ILE A 7 -10.03 -3.78 2.59
CA ILE A 7 -9.29 -4.19 3.79
C ILE A 7 -8.07 -5.01 3.38
N ASN A 8 -6.94 -4.73 4.03
CA ASN A 8 -5.72 -5.49 3.88
C ASN A 8 -5.73 -6.71 4.82
N THR A 9 -5.30 -7.86 4.35
CA THR A 9 -5.33 -9.12 5.11
C THR A 9 -4.34 -9.18 6.25
N PHE A 10 -3.34 -8.28 6.34
CA PHE A 10 -2.50 -8.09 7.53
C PHE A 10 -3.32 -7.85 8.81
N THR A 11 -4.56 -7.41 8.66
CA THR A 11 -5.53 -7.32 9.75
C THR A 11 -5.67 -8.64 10.50
N TRP A 12 -5.57 -9.79 9.82
CA TRP A 12 -5.83 -11.10 10.40
C TRP A 12 -4.64 -12.07 10.37
N THR A 13 -3.79 -11.99 9.35
CA THR A 13 -2.72 -12.98 9.11
C THR A 13 -1.48 -12.37 8.45
N SER A 14 -0.33 -13.05 8.60
CA SER A 14 0.94 -12.82 7.89
C SER A 14 1.85 -14.05 8.10
N PRO A 15 2.47 -14.62 7.03
CA PRO A 15 2.15 -14.36 5.65
C PRO A 15 0.74 -14.84 5.29
N PHE A 16 0.15 -14.27 4.23
CA PHE A 16 -1.09 -14.80 3.67
C PHE A 16 -0.80 -16.10 2.92
N THR A 17 -1.56 -17.15 3.22
CA THR A 17 -1.41 -18.47 2.63
C THR A 17 -2.68 -18.94 1.93
N THR A 18 -2.62 -20.04 1.19
CA THR A 18 -3.82 -20.62 0.55
C THR A 18 -4.91 -20.99 1.57
N GLU A 19 -4.52 -21.32 2.81
CA GLU A 19 -5.46 -21.64 3.89
C GLU A 19 -6.24 -20.40 4.37
N ASP A 20 -5.76 -19.19 4.08
CA ASP A 20 -6.37 -17.92 4.47
C ASP A 20 -7.43 -17.43 3.47
N LEU A 21 -7.62 -18.09 2.33
CA LEU A 21 -8.62 -17.72 1.32
C LEU A 21 -10.05 -17.51 1.88
N PRO A 22 -10.51 -18.21 2.93
CA PRO A 22 -11.80 -17.91 3.57
C PRO A 22 -11.93 -16.48 4.14
N LEU A 23 -10.82 -15.76 4.33
CA LEU A 23 -10.86 -14.34 4.72
C LEU A 23 -11.55 -13.45 3.66
N LEU A 24 -11.55 -13.86 2.38
CA LEU A 24 -12.27 -13.16 1.33
C LEU A 24 -13.78 -13.24 1.56
N ASP A 25 -14.30 -14.42 1.93
CA ASP A 25 -15.73 -14.59 2.26
C ASP A 25 -16.09 -13.72 3.47
N LYS A 26 -15.26 -13.75 4.50
CA LYS A 26 -15.40 -12.93 5.71
C LYS A 26 -15.45 -11.44 5.38
N ALA A 27 -14.55 -10.93 4.55
CA ALA A 27 -14.54 -9.54 4.11
C ALA A 27 -15.81 -9.19 3.31
N LYS A 28 -16.25 -10.10 2.43
CA LYS A 28 -17.50 -9.97 1.68
C LYS A 28 -18.72 -9.87 2.59
N GLU A 29 -18.82 -10.74 3.59
CA GLU A 29 -19.90 -10.72 4.59
C GLU A 29 -19.90 -9.44 5.43
N MET A 30 -18.73 -8.86 5.69
CA MET A 30 -18.62 -7.55 6.35
C MET A 30 -19.07 -6.39 5.45
N GLY A 31 -19.15 -6.62 4.13
CA GLY A 31 -19.61 -5.66 3.14
C GLY A 31 -18.49 -4.88 2.43
N TYR A 32 -17.25 -5.32 2.48
CA TYR A 32 -16.16 -4.74 1.72
C TYR A 32 -16.34 -4.90 0.20
N ASP A 33 -15.75 -3.99 -0.56
CA ASP A 33 -15.76 -3.99 -2.02
C ASP A 33 -14.47 -4.56 -2.59
N LEU A 34 -13.37 -4.55 -1.78
CA LEU A 34 -12.02 -4.95 -2.17
C LEU A 34 -11.31 -5.64 -1.01
N VAL A 35 -10.50 -6.64 -1.33
CA VAL A 35 -9.48 -7.19 -0.42
C VAL A 35 -8.11 -6.96 -1.02
N GLU A 36 -7.18 -6.50 -0.19
CA GLU A 36 -5.77 -6.35 -0.53
C GLU A 36 -4.97 -7.46 0.15
N ILE A 37 -4.21 -8.21 -0.65
CA ILE A 37 -3.38 -9.32 -0.17
C ILE A 37 -1.90 -8.93 -0.30
N PRO A 38 -1.12 -8.95 0.81
CA PRO A 38 0.32 -8.80 0.73
C PRO A 38 0.97 -10.00 0.02
N ILE A 39 1.89 -9.72 -0.90
CA ILE A 39 2.76 -10.73 -1.50
C ILE A 39 4.13 -10.60 -0.84
N GLU A 40 4.31 -11.22 0.32
CA GLU A 40 5.54 -11.10 1.10
C GLU A 40 6.69 -11.85 0.43
N SER A 41 6.39 -13.02 -0.14
CA SER A 41 7.32 -13.80 -0.95
C SER A 41 6.62 -14.47 -2.13
N PRO A 42 7.31 -14.63 -3.27
CA PRO A 42 6.77 -15.39 -4.39
C PRO A 42 6.38 -16.80 -3.99
N GLY A 43 5.10 -17.15 -4.23
CA GLY A 43 4.58 -18.50 -3.97
C GLY A 43 4.05 -18.73 -2.54
N ASP A 44 3.86 -17.68 -1.74
CA ASP A 44 3.26 -17.80 -0.40
C ASP A 44 1.86 -18.44 -0.45
N PHE A 45 1.13 -18.24 -1.53
CA PHE A 45 -0.18 -18.85 -1.75
C PHE A 45 -0.43 -19.19 -3.22
N ASP A 46 -1.44 -20.00 -3.47
CA ASP A 46 -1.86 -20.42 -4.81
C ASP A 46 -2.68 -19.30 -5.47
N TYR A 47 -2.10 -18.63 -6.48
CA TYR A 47 -2.73 -17.52 -7.20
C TYR A 47 -3.92 -17.94 -8.06
N ASP A 48 -4.00 -19.20 -8.53
CA ASP A 48 -5.16 -19.71 -9.26
C ASP A 48 -6.35 -19.89 -8.33
N GLN A 49 -6.14 -20.48 -7.16
CA GLN A 49 -7.18 -20.62 -6.15
C GLN A 49 -7.64 -19.27 -5.63
N ALA A 50 -6.72 -18.30 -5.46
CA ALA A 50 -7.07 -16.94 -5.07
C ALA A 50 -7.91 -16.25 -6.16
N ALA A 51 -7.56 -16.38 -7.45
CA ALA A 51 -8.34 -15.84 -8.56
C ALA A 51 -9.78 -16.37 -8.57
N GLU A 52 -9.96 -17.68 -8.35
CA GLU A 52 -11.30 -18.28 -8.25
C GLU A 52 -12.07 -17.78 -7.01
N ALA A 53 -11.39 -17.56 -5.88
CA ALA A 53 -12.01 -16.99 -4.69
C ALA A 53 -12.47 -15.54 -4.90
N PHE A 54 -11.68 -14.68 -5.55
CA PHE A 54 -12.08 -13.32 -5.93
C PHE A 54 -13.27 -13.34 -6.89
N LYS A 55 -13.23 -14.20 -7.90
CA LYS A 55 -14.34 -14.37 -8.85
C LYS A 55 -15.62 -14.83 -8.15
N ARG A 56 -15.53 -15.79 -7.24
CA ARG A 56 -16.67 -16.32 -6.48
C ARG A 56 -17.29 -15.28 -5.55
N THR A 57 -16.47 -14.53 -4.82
CA THR A 57 -16.94 -13.50 -3.88
C THR A 57 -17.39 -12.21 -4.56
N GLY A 58 -16.90 -11.96 -5.79
CA GLY A 58 -17.11 -10.69 -6.51
C GLY A 58 -16.42 -9.50 -5.86
N LEU A 59 -15.41 -9.74 -5.01
CA LEU A 59 -14.53 -8.71 -4.47
C LEU A 59 -13.53 -8.25 -5.52
N ALA A 60 -13.19 -6.97 -5.53
CA ALA A 60 -12.02 -6.51 -6.26
C ALA A 60 -10.73 -6.97 -5.55
N CYS A 61 -9.70 -7.25 -6.32
CA CYS A 61 -8.38 -7.61 -5.83
C CYS A 61 -7.44 -6.40 -5.86
N GLY A 62 -6.78 -6.12 -4.73
CA GLY A 62 -5.55 -5.35 -4.63
C GLY A 62 -4.45 -6.23 -4.07
N THR A 63 -3.20 -5.86 -4.30
CA THR A 63 -2.05 -6.46 -3.63
C THR A 63 -1.12 -5.39 -3.09
N CYS A 64 -0.32 -5.72 -2.09
CA CYS A 64 0.78 -4.87 -1.67
C CYS A 64 2.11 -5.64 -1.65
N ALA A 65 3.18 -4.88 -1.85
CA ALA A 65 4.55 -5.36 -1.94
C ALA A 65 5.45 -4.52 -1.03
N VAL A 66 6.39 -5.16 -0.36
CA VAL A 66 7.35 -4.50 0.54
C VAL A 66 8.76 -4.84 0.11
N MET A 67 9.58 -3.82 -0.15
CA MET A 67 11.00 -4.00 -0.42
C MET A 67 11.77 -4.33 0.85
N GLY A 68 12.73 -5.23 0.74
CA GLY A 68 13.64 -5.62 1.80
C GLY A 68 15.10 -5.47 1.39
N ALA A 69 16.04 -5.70 2.31
CA ALA A 69 17.47 -5.47 2.08
C ALA A 69 18.06 -6.28 0.90
N SER A 70 17.45 -7.40 0.52
CA SER A 70 17.90 -8.22 -0.63
C SER A 70 17.19 -7.89 -1.94
N ARG A 71 16.26 -6.93 -1.94
CA ARG A 71 15.45 -6.51 -3.10
C ARG A 71 15.15 -5.01 -2.97
N ASP A 72 16.08 -4.19 -3.40
CA ASP A 72 16.04 -2.72 -3.26
C ASP A 72 16.38 -2.05 -4.59
N PRO A 73 15.40 -1.44 -5.28
CA PRO A 73 15.63 -0.76 -6.57
C PRO A 73 16.61 0.42 -6.51
N ALA A 74 16.85 0.99 -5.32
CA ALA A 74 17.77 2.11 -5.11
C ALA A 74 19.17 1.69 -4.67
N HIS A 75 19.40 0.38 -4.42
CA HIS A 75 20.66 -0.14 -3.89
C HIS A 75 21.85 0.11 -4.83
N GLU A 76 23.08 0.18 -4.29
CA GLU A 76 24.29 0.34 -5.10
C GLU A 76 24.69 -0.94 -5.88
N ASP A 77 24.36 -2.11 -5.34
CA ASP A 77 24.61 -3.42 -5.97
C ASP A 77 23.51 -3.73 -7.00
N GLU A 78 23.91 -3.90 -8.26
CA GLU A 78 23.01 -4.18 -9.38
C GLU A 78 22.25 -5.50 -9.21
N SER A 79 22.81 -6.49 -8.51
CA SER A 79 22.11 -7.76 -8.26
C SER A 79 20.93 -7.60 -7.31
N ILE A 80 21.06 -6.72 -6.32
CA ILE A 80 19.99 -6.37 -5.38
C ILE A 80 18.92 -5.52 -6.09
N GLN A 81 19.33 -4.57 -6.94
CA GLN A 81 18.39 -3.83 -7.80
C GLN A 81 17.59 -4.79 -8.68
N ARG A 82 18.27 -5.73 -9.35
CA ARG A 82 17.64 -6.71 -10.23
C ARG A 82 16.62 -7.57 -9.48
N SER A 83 16.97 -8.07 -8.28
CA SER A 83 16.04 -8.79 -7.42
C SER A 83 14.81 -7.98 -7.07
N GLY A 84 14.96 -6.68 -6.85
CA GLY A 84 13.81 -5.77 -6.60
C GLY A 84 12.88 -5.67 -7.80
N VAL A 85 13.43 -5.47 -9.00
CA VAL A 85 12.65 -5.41 -10.25
C VAL A 85 11.93 -6.72 -10.52
N GLU A 86 12.62 -7.87 -10.38
CA GLU A 86 12.03 -9.20 -10.59
C GLU A 86 10.90 -9.51 -9.61
N TYR A 87 11.05 -9.09 -8.35
CA TYR A 87 9.99 -9.20 -7.36
C TYR A 87 8.77 -8.35 -7.74
N LEU A 88 8.95 -7.11 -8.20
CA LEU A 88 7.82 -6.29 -8.67
C LEU A 88 7.12 -6.91 -9.88
N MET A 89 7.87 -7.42 -10.85
CA MET A 89 7.32 -8.12 -12.00
C MET A 89 6.50 -9.35 -11.57
N HIS A 90 7.00 -10.11 -10.58
CA HIS A 90 6.25 -11.22 -10.00
C HIS A 90 4.95 -10.75 -9.33
N CYS A 91 4.98 -9.68 -8.53
CA CYS A 91 3.78 -9.11 -7.91
C CYS A 91 2.76 -8.65 -8.97
N VAL A 92 3.23 -8.06 -10.06
CA VAL A 92 2.40 -7.66 -11.20
C VAL A 92 1.71 -8.87 -11.85
N ASP A 93 2.46 -9.95 -12.12
CA ASP A 93 1.90 -11.17 -12.70
C ASP A 93 0.85 -11.82 -11.78
N ALA A 94 1.16 -11.94 -10.49
CA ALA A 94 0.24 -12.48 -9.49
C ALA A 94 -1.04 -11.63 -9.40
N THR A 95 -0.89 -10.30 -9.36
CA THR A 95 -2.01 -9.36 -9.30
C THR A 95 -2.90 -9.47 -10.54
N ALA A 96 -2.30 -9.45 -11.73
CA ALA A 96 -3.03 -9.60 -12.98
C ALA A 96 -3.78 -10.94 -13.06
N LYS A 97 -3.13 -12.03 -12.62
CA LYS A 97 -3.72 -13.37 -12.56
C LYS A 97 -4.95 -13.44 -11.67
N MET A 98 -4.94 -12.75 -10.54
CA MET A 98 -6.07 -12.62 -9.62
C MET A 98 -7.15 -11.62 -10.10
N GLY A 99 -6.95 -10.97 -11.25
CA GLY A 99 -7.85 -9.96 -11.79
C GLY A 99 -7.71 -8.58 -11.11
N GLY A 100 -6.64 -8.38 -10.34
CA GLY A 100 -6.30 -7.12 -9.69
C GLY A 100 -5.73 -6.09 -10.66
N LYS A 101 -5.64 -4.84 -10.19
CA LYS A 101 -5.18 -3.70 -10.98
C LYS A 101 -4.11 -2.86 -10.30
N ILE A 102 -3.86 -3.09 -9.02
CA ILE A 102 -2.94 -2.28 -8.21
C ILE A 102 -2.03 -3.20 -7.40
N VAL A 103 -0.74 -2.91 -7.46
CA VAL A 103 0.28 -3.34 -6.51
C VAL A 103 0.71 -2.10 -5.75
N GLY A 104 0.34 -1.99 -4.47
CA GLY A 104 0.68 -0.87 -3.60
C GLY A 104 1.89 -1.14 -2.72
N GLY A 105 2.36 -0.12 -2.00
CA GLY A 105 3.36 -0.25 -0.95
C GLY A 105 4.67 0.48 -1.19
N PRO A 106 5.66 0.31 -0.27
CA PRO A 106 6.99 0.92 -0.36
C PRO A 106 7.88 0.19 -1.39
N ILE A 107 7.56 0.39 -2.68
CA ILE A 107 8.15 -0.33 -3.81
C ILE A 107 9.44 0.28 -4.36
N TYR A 108 9.94 1.36 -3.76
CA TYR A 108 11.05 2.18 -4.28
C TYR A 108 12.40 1.89 -3.63
N ALA A 109 12.43 1.48 -2.36
CA ALA A 109 13.66 1.15 -1.62
C ALA A 109 13.33 0.21 -0.45
N ALA A 110 14.35 -0.45 0.09
CA ALA A 110 14.21 -1.33 1.24
C ALA A 110 13.64 -0.58 2.47
N VAL A 111 12.64 -1.15 3.11
CA VAL A 111 12.17 -0.74 4.44
C VAL A 111 13.28 -1.01 5.46
N GLY A 112 13.44 -0.11 6.43
CA GLY A 112 14.55 -0.14 7.39
C GLY A 112 15.76 0.69 6.95
N ARG A 113 15.70 1.33 5.79
CA ARG A 113 16.70 2.28 5.33
C ARG A 113 16.50 3.63 6.05
N THR A 114 17.21 3.82 7.16
CA THR A 114 17.02 4.97 8.08
C THR A 114 18.31 5.77 8.31
N TRP A 115 19.11 5.98 7.26
CA TRP A 115 20.32 6.81 7.31
C TRP A 115 20.19 8.05 6.44
N GLN A 116 20.99 9.06 6.74
CA GLN A 116 21.04 10.27 5.95
C GLN A 116 22.04 10.12 4.80
N SER A 117 21.57 10.29 3.57
CA SER A 117 22.42 10.43 2.38
C SER A 117 22.81 11.89 2.16
N THR A 118 24.00 12.15 1.58
CA THR A 118 24.30 13.49 1.07
C THR A 118 23.38 13.81 -0.12
N PRO A 119 23.20 15.10 -0.49
CA PRO A 119 22.39 15.46 -1.64
C PRO A 119 22.82 14.75 -2.94
N GLU A 120 24.13 14.59 -3.15
CA GLU A 120 24.68 13.92 -4.31
C GLU A 120 24.37 12.41 -4.30
N GLN A 121 24.55 11.77 -3.15
CA GLN A 121 24.18 10.35 -2.97
C GLN A 121 22.70 10.13 -3.19
N ARG A 122 21.85 11.01 -2.61
CA ARG A 122 20.39 10.92 -2.80
C ARG A 122 19.99 11.03 -4.28
N ASN A 123 20.58 11.93 -5.03
CA ASN A 123 20.30 12.05 -6.46
C ASN A 123 20.66 10.78 -7.23
N ILE A 124 21.84 10.19 -6.97
CA ILE A 124 22.24 8.93 -7.57
C ILE A 124 21.26 7.80 -7.23
N GLU A 125 20.82 7.73 -5.98
CA GLU A 125 19.86 6.72 -5.51
C GLU A 125 18.48 6.91 -6.15
N LEU A 126 18.01 8.15 -6.30
CA LEU A 126 16.75 8.48 -6.99
C LEU A 126 16.82 8.11 -8.48
N GLU A 127 17.92 8.40 -9.18
CA GLU A 127 18.12 8.02 -10.58
C GLU A 127 18.10 6.50 -10.77
N ARG A 128 18.78 5.75 -9.88
CA ARG A 128 18.74 4.28 -9.89
C ARG A 128 17.34 3.75 -9.69
N CYS A 129 16.67 4.24 -8.66
CA CYS A 129 15.29 3.86 -8.36
C CYS A 129 14.37 4.16 -9.55
N ALA A 130 14.43 5.38 -10.10
CA ALA A 130 13.60 5.76 -11.24
C ALA A 130 13.84 4.89 -12.47
N LYS A 131 15.10 4.54 -12.78
CA LYS A 131 15.45 3.61 -13.86
C LYS A 131 14.80 2.24 -13.66
N ASN A 132 14.90 1.67 -12.47
CA ASN A 132 14.40 0.34 -12.15
C ASN A 132 12.85 0.32 -12.08
N LEU A 133 12.23 1.36 -11.52
CA LEU A 133 10.78 1.50 -11.51
C LEU A 133 10.20 1.74 -12.92
N ARG A 134 10.94 2.40 -13.83
CA ARG A 134 10.53 2.54 -15.23
C ARG A 134 10.46 1.18 -15.93
N GLU A 135 11.44 0.31 -15.69
CA GLU A 135 11.44 -1.06 -16.24
C GLU A 135 10.24 -1.86 -15.69
N ALA A 136 10.04 -1.86 -14.37
CA ALA A 136 8.91 -2.53 -13.74
C ALA A 136 7.57 -1.93 -14.18
N GLY A 137 7.51 -0.61 -14.36
CA GLY A 137 6.34 0.13 -14.83
C GLY A 137 5.93 -0.25 -16.25
N ALA A 138 6.89 -0.36 -17.17
CA ALA A 138 6.62 -0.84 -18.53
C ALA A 138 6.03 -2.26 -18.53
N TYR A 139 6.57 -3.14 -17.69
CA TYR A 139 6.05 -4.49 -17.50
C TYR A 139 4.63 -4.52 -16.92
N ALA A 140 4.33 -3.61 -15.99
CA ALA A 140 3.02 -3.47 -15.39
C ALA A 140 1.99 -2.92 -16.37
N GLU A 141 2.39 -1.94 -17.21
CA GLU A 141 1.54 -1.35 -18.25
C GLU A 141 1.04 -2.41 -19.23
N GLU A 142 1.92 -3.28 -19.72
CA GLU A 142 1.56 -4.39 -20.63
C GLU A 142 0.51 -5.34 -20.04
N ARG A 143 0.42 -5.43 -18.71
CA ARG A 143 -0.52 -6.29 -17.96
C ARG A 143 -1.74 -5.55 -17.43
N GLY A 144 -1.80 -4.25 -17.68
CA GLY A 144 -2.88 -3.38 -17.20
C GLY A 144 -2.92 -3.29 -15.68
N VAL A 145 -1.76 -3.35 -15.02
CA VAL A 145 -1.55 -3.21 -13.58
C VAL A 145 -0.81 -1.90 -13.31
N VAL A 146 -1.11 -1.25 -12.19
CA VAL A 146 -0.45 -0.04 -11.71
C VAL A 146 0.40 -0.37 -10.48
N LEU A 147 1.61 0.14 -10.45
CA LEU A 147 2.51 0.16 -9.29
C LEU A 147 2.28 1.46 -8.53
N ALA A 148 1.70 1.40 -7.35
CA ALA A 148 1.38 2.56 -6.53
C ALA A 148 2.39 2.68 -5.37
N MET A 149 3.34 3.63 -5.46
CA MET A 149 4.35 3.81 -4.43
C MET A 149 3.79 4.53 -3.21
N GLU A 150 4.22 4.09 -2.04
CA GLU A 150 3.79 4.57 -0.74
C GLU A 150 4.91 5.30 0.00
N PRO A 151 4.80 6.63 0.23
CA PRO A 151 5.67 7.30 1.19
C PRO A 151 5.50 6.76 2.60
N LEU A 152 6.59 6.39 3.26
CA LEU A 152 6.56 5.87 4.62
C LEU A 152 7.06 6.91 5.63
N ASN A 153 6.75 6.70 6.90
CA ASN A 153 7.25 7.53 7.98
C ASN A 153 8.78 7.37 8.19
N ARG A 154 9.38 8.34 8.87
CA ARG A 154 10.83 8.44 9.15
C ARG A 154 11.42 7.30 9.96
N PHE A 155 10.60 6.51 10.65
CA PHE A 155 11.08 5.38 11.44
C PHE A 155 11.28 4.13 10.58
N GLU A 156 10.65 4.10 9.40
CA GLU A 156 10.69 2.98 8.46
C GLU A 156 11.58 3.25 7.24
N THR A 157 11.70 4.51 6.81
CA THR A 157 12.59 4.90 5.72
C THR A 157 13.07 6.33 5.85
N SER A 158 14.21 6.64 5.24
CA SER A 158 14.72 8.01 5.03
C SER A 158 14.67 8.42 3.55
N PHE A 159 14.06 7.61 2.67
CA PHE A 159 14.15 7.81 1.24
C PHE A 159 12.98 8.62 0.67
N ILE A 160 11.74 8.17 0.84
CA ILE A 160 10.52 8.90 0.44
C ILE A 160 9.57 8.95 1.63
N ASN A 161 9.38 10.14 2.20
CA ASN A 161 8.56 10.35 3.38
C ASN A 161 7.34 11.26 3.13
N LEU A 162 7.42 12.11 2.11
CA LEU A 162 6.40 13.11 1.81
C LEU A 162 5.75 12.84 0.44
N ALA A 163 4.49 13.21 0.32
CA ALA A 163 3.76 13.15 -0.95
C ALA A 163 4.48 13.90 -2.08
N GLU A 164 5.04 15.08 -1.79
CA GLU A 164 5.82 15.86 -2.77
C GLU A 164 7.05 15.09 -3.28
N GLN A 165 7.75 14.35 -2.42
CA GLN A 165 8.89 13.51 -2.81
C GLN A 165 8.45 12.33 -3.69
N ALA A 166 7.27 11.76 -3.41
CA ALA A 166 6.71 10.71 -4.27
C ALA A 166 6.33 11.26 -5.65
N VAL A 167 5.78 12.48 -5.71
CA VAL A 167 5.50 13.17 -6.98
C VAL A 167 6.80 13.35 -7.79
N GLU A 168 7.86 13.89 -7.17
CA GLU A 168 9.16 14.04 -7.82
C GLU A 168 9.66 12.71 -8.42
N LEU A 169 9.58 11.62 -7.65
CA LEU A 169 10.03 10.31 -8.12
C LEU A 169 9.15 9.76 -9.25
N VAL A 170 7.81 9.89 -9.16
CA VAL A 170 6.90 9.47 -10.24
C VAL A 170 7.18 10.23 -11.54
N GLU A 171 7.44 11.53 -11.45
CA GLU A 171 7.81 12.36 -12.60
C GLU A 171 9.16 11.95 -13.20
N MET A 172 10.14 11.60 -12.36
CA MET A 172 11.43 11.03 -12.83
C MET A 172 11.25 9.67 -13.50
N VAL A 173 10.34 8.83 -13.00
CA VAL A 173 10.04 7.52 -13.60
C VAL A 173 9.40 7.68 -14.98
N ASP A 174 8.52 8.67 -15.16
CA ASP A 174 7.83 8.97 -16.41
C ASP A 174 7.13 7.73 -17.02
N SER A 175 6.32 7.04 -16.22
CA SER A 175 5.56 5.86 -16.62
C SER A 175 4.07 6.02 -16.27
N PRO A 176 3.15 5.73 -17.19
CA PRO A 176 1.71 5.78 -16.89
C PRO A 176 1.27 4.74 -15.87
N ALA A 177 2.05 3.65 -15.70
CA ALA A 177 1.77 2.56 -14.78
C ALA A 177 2.44 2.73 -13.40
N VAL A 178 3.21 3.80 -13.16
CA VAL A 178 3.76 4.10 -11.84
C VAL A 178 3.04 5.31 -11.27
N LYS A 179 2.40 5.12 -10.13
CA LYS A 179 1.49 6.06 -9.48
C LYS A 179 1.80 6.16 -7.99
N ILE A 180 0.96 6.87 -7.25
CA ILE A 180 1.12 7.12 -5.83
C ILE A 180 -0.04 6.49 -5.07
N MET A 181 0.27 5.88 -3.93
CA MET A 181 -0.67 5.68 -2.84
C MET A 181 -0.25 6.50 -1.63
N LEU A 182 -1.21 6.85 -0.80
CA LEU A 182 -0.96 7.56 0.46
C LEU A 182 -1.57 6.78 1.62
N ASP A 183 -0.88 6.76 2.76
CA ASP A 183 -1.39 6.19 4.00
C ASP A 183 -1.52 7.29 5.06
N THR A 184 -2.72 7.48 5.58
CA THR A 184 -3.01 8.50 6.60
C THR A 184 -2.22 8.29 7.91
N PHE A 185 -1.81 7.05 8.23
CA PHE A 185 -0.91 6.77 9.35
C PHE A 185 0.48 7.37 9.11
N HIS A 186 1.09 7.12 7.95
CA HIS A 186 2.41 7.68 7.61
C HIS A 186 2.34 9.20 7.46
N MET A 187 1.32 9.71 6.77
CA MET A 187 1.09 11.15 6.60
C MET A 187 0.91 11.87 7.94
N ASN A 188 0.23 11.25 8.91
CA ASN A 188 0.03 11.82 10.24
C ASN A 188 1.34 12.09 11.00
N ILE A 189 2.41 11.35 10.67
CA ILE A 189 3.74 11.54 11.25
C ILE A 189 4.55 12.57 10.47
N GLU A 190 4.47 12.56 9.14
CA GLU A 190 5.38 13.30 8.27
C GLU A 190 4.81 14.60 7.73
N GLU A 191 3.52 14.63 7.39
CA GLU A 191 2.91 15.77 6.72
C GLU A 191 2.45 16.85 7.71
N LYS A 192 2.61 18.09 7.32
CA LYS A 192 2.09 19.22 8.13
C LYS A 192 0.59 19.41 7.98
N LYS A 193 0.04 19.02 6.83
CA LYS A 193 -1.38 19.05 6.49
C LYS A 193 -1.68 17.92 5.53
N LEU A 194 -2.55 17.00 5.93
CA LEU A 194 -2.91 15.83 5.12
C LEU A 194 -3.61 16.25 3.83
N GLY A 195 -4.52 17.23 3.90
CA GLY A 195 -5.19 17.74 2.71
C GLY A 195 -4.23 18.33 1.68
N GLY A 196 -3.21 19.08 2.12
CA GLY A 196 -2.18 19.61 1.24
C GLY A 196 -1.38 18.54 0.51
N ALA A 197 -1.00 17.47 1.23
CA ALA A 197 -0.31 16.32 0.66
C ALA A 197 -1.17 15.55 -0.37
N ILE A 198 -2.46 15.34 -0.06
CA ILE A 198 -3.42 14.72 -0.98
C ILE A 198 -3.58 15.57 -2.26
N GLU A 199 -3.68 16.90 -2.12
CA GLU A 199 -3.76 17.81 -3.28
C GLU A 199 -2.49 17.77 -4.13
N ALA A 200 -1.31 17.74 -3.53
CA ALA A 200 -0.04 17.62 -4.24
C ALA A 200 0.07 16.30 -5.04
N ALA A 201 -0.37 15.19 -4.45
CA ALA A 201 -0.36 13.89 -5.11
C ALA A 201 -1.50 13.66 -6.12
N ALA A 202 -2.52 14.53 -6.15
CA ALA A 202 -3.77 14.31 -6.88
C ALA A 202 -3.61 13.85 -8.35
N PRO A 203 -2.65 14.35 -9.16
CA PRO A 203 -2.47 13.88 -10.53
C PRO A 203 -2.06 12.42 -10.67
N TYR A 204 -1.52 11.85 -9.59
CA TYR A 204 -0.93 10.50 -9.56
C TYR A 204 -1.58 9.59 -8.52
N LEU A 205 -2.48 10.10 -7.66
CA LEU A 205 -3.07 9.36 -6.56
C LEU A 205 -4.12 8.35 -7.05
N VAL A 206 -3.88 7.07 -6.80
CA VAL A 206 -4.77 5.96 -7.24
C VAL A 206 -5.27 5.09 -6.10
N HIS A 207 -4.62 5.15 -4.92
CA HIS A 207 -4.91 4.27 -3.79
C HIS A 207 -4.66 5.00 -2.48
N VAL A 208 -5.47 4.72 -1.46
CA VAL A 208 -5.31 5.32 -0.12
C VAL A 208 -5.48 4.25 0.94
N HIS A 209 -4.49 4.11 1.82
CA HIS A 209 -4.66 3.41 3.08
C HIS A 209 -5.26 4.39 4.10
N ALA A 210 -6.49 4.09 4.52
CA ALA A 210 -7.29 4.93 5.41
C ALA A 210 -7.16 4.42 6.86
N ASN A 211 -6.07 4.78 7.50
CA ASN A 211 -5.67 4.27 8.80
C ASN A 211 -5.68 5.33 9.88
N GLU A 212 -5.99 4.94 11.11
CA GLU A 212 -5.87 5.84 12.26
C GLU A 212 -4.39 6.05 12.64
N ASN A 213 -4.12 7.11 13.40
CA ASN A 213 -2.77 7.48 13.84
C ASN A 213 -2.04 6.41 14.67
N ASP A 214 -2.76 5.43 15.18
CA ASP A 214 -2.22 4.30 15.97
C ASP A 214 -2.55 2.93 15.34
N ARG A 215 -2.94 2.90 14.07
CA ARG A 215 -3.41 1.69 13.37
C ARG A 215 -4.68 1.10 13.97
N GLY A 216 -5.40 1.87 14.82
CA GLY A 216 -6.68 1.51 15.41
C GLY A 216 -7.88 1.67 14.48
N ILE A 217 -9.08 1.68 15.06
CA ILE A 217 -10.31 1.87 14.29
C ILE A 217 -10.32 3.30 13.72
N PRO A 218 -10.43 3.49 12.38
CA PRO A 218 -10.56 4.81 11.79
C PRO A 218 -11.65 5.66 12.44
N GLY A 219 -11.31 6.91 12.79
CA GLY A 219 -12.22 7.85 13.46
C GLY A 219 -12.18 7.80 14.99
N THR A 220 -11.36 6.96 15.60
CA THR A 220 -11.23 6.90 17.07
C THR A 220 -10.00 7.63 17.62
N GLY A 221 -9.11 8.09 16.76
CA GLY A 221 -7.90 8.81 17.12
C GLY A 221 -7.96 10.29 16.76
N HIS A 222 -6.91 10.80 16.12
CA HIS A 222 -6.78 12.22 15.80
C HIS A 222 -6.42 12.54 14.35
N VAL A 223 -6.48 11.57 13.45
CA VAL A 223 -6.39 11.85 12.01
C VAL A 223 -7.50 12.85 11.63
N PRO A 224 -7.18 13.95 10.90
CA PRO A 224 -8.16 14.98 10.55
C PRO A 224 -9.08 14.50 9.41
N TRP A 225 -9.93 13.53 9.70
CA TRP A 225 -10.78 12.84 8.72
C TRP A 225 -11.68 13.76 7.90
N ASP A 226 -12.18 14.85 8.50
CA ASP A 226 -13.00 15.83 7.79
C ASP A 226 -12.18 16.55 6.70
N GLU A 227 -10.90 16.89 7.00
CA GLU A 227 -9.97 17.47 6.02
C GLU A 227 -9.65 16.46 4.91
N VAL A 228 -9.35 15.21 5.27
CA VAL A 228 -9.06 14.13 4.32
C VAL A 228 -10.25 13.92 3.37
N ALA A 229 -11.45 13.75 3.91
CA ALA A 229 -12.65 13.52 3.11
C ALA A 229 -13.00 14.72 2.21
N ALA A 230 -12.92 15.95 2.74
CA ALA A 230 -13.17 17.15 1.97
C ALA A 230 -12.19 17.28 0.80
N THR A 231 -10.91 16.94 1.04
CA THR A 231 -9.89 17.00 0.01
C THR A 231 -10.06 15.92 -1.05
N LEU A 232 -10.34 14.68 -0.66
CA LEU A 232 -10.63 13.59 -1.62
C LEU A 232 -11.84 13.92 -2.51
N LYS A 233 -12.90 14.52 -1.91
CA LYS A 233 -14.07 15.00 -2.68
C LYS A 233 -13.68 16.14 -3.63
N LYS A 234 -12.87 17.10 -3.18
CA LYS A 234 -12.38 18.25 -3.96
C LYS A 234 -11.60 17.83 -5.21
N ILE A 235 -10.73 16.83 -5.09
CA ILE A 235 -9.95 16.33 -6.22
C ILE A 235 -10.70 15.31 -7.09
N ASN A 236 -11.99 15.04 -6.78
CA ASN A 236 -12.81 14.02 -7.44
C ASN A 236 -12.17 12.62 -7.39
N TYR A 237 -11.59 12.25 -6.25
CA TYR A 237 -10.96 10.94 -6.08
C TYR A 237 -11.98 9.81 -6.29
N ASP A 238 -11.65 8.85 -7.15
CA ASP A 238 -12.50 7.71 -7.48
C ASP A 238 -11.80 6.35 -7.32
N GLY A 239 -10.69 6.34 -6.56
CA GLY A 239 -9.90 5.15 -6.27
C GLY A 239 -10.46 4.31 -5.12
N THR A 240 -9.56 3.80 -4.28
CA THR A 240 -9.90 2.90 -3.16
C THR A 240 -9.49 3.52 -1.82
N LEU A 241 -10.29 3.26 -0.77
CA LEU A 241 -9.93 3.50 0.62
C LEU A 241 -9.80 2.14 1.32
N VAL A 242 -8.60 1.74 1.67
CA VAL A 242 -8.31 0.43 2.27
C VAL A 242 -7.88 0.62 3.72
N ILE A 243 -8.47 -0.14 4.62
CA ILE A 243 -8.01 -0.22 6.01
C ILE A 243 -6.85 -1.20 6.04
N GLU A 244 -5.68 -0.72 6.46
CA GLU A 244 -4.52 -1.53 6.75
C GLU A 244 -4.18 -1.45 8.24
N THR A 245 -4.22 -2.57 8.90
CA THR A 245 -3.76 -2.73 10.28
C THR A 245 -3.11 -4.10 10.43
N PHE A 246 -2.44 -4.30 11.53
CA PHE A 246 -1.62 -5.49 11.72
C PHE A 246 -2.08 -6.29 12.93
N THR A 247 -2.20 -7.61 12.76
CA THR A 247 -2.56 -8.50 13.87
C THR A 247 -1.41 -8.59 14.88
N THR A 248 -1.75 -8.59 16.17
CA THR A 248 -0.78 -8.87 17.25
C THR A 248 -0.58 -10.38 17.49
N LEU A 249 -1.37 -11.22 16.79
CA LEU A 249 -1.29 -12.67 16.96
C LEU A 249 -0.09 -13.29 16.23
N VAL A 250 0.44 -12.61 15.20
CA VAL A 250 1.64 -13.01 14.46
C VAL A 250 2.78 -12.08 14.87
N LYS A 251 3.76 -12.61 15.60
CA LYS A 251 4.84 -11.83 16.23
C LYS A 251 5.71 -11.11 15.22
N GLU A 252 5.97 -11.73 14.09
CA GLU A 252 6.84 -11.21 13.03
C GLU A 252 6.27 -9.91 12.47
N ILE A 253 5.01 -9.90 12.06
CA ILE A 253 4.36 -8.70 11.52
C ILE A 253 4.09 -7.66 12.62
N ALA A 254 3.71 -8.09 13.83
CA ALA A 254 3.53 -7.18 14.96
C ALA A 254 4.84 -6.44 15.29
N ARG A 255 5.99 -7.12 15.19
CA ARG A 255 7.30 -6.52 15.37
C ARG A 255 7.67 -5.58 14.22
N ALA A 256 7.45 -5.99 12.98
CA ALA A 256 7.76 -5.19 11.80
C ALA A 256 6.97 -3.88 11.78
N ALA A 257 5.68 -3.93 12.15
CA ALA A 257 4.79 -2.77 12.21
C ALA A 257 4.80 -2.05 13.57
N ALA A 258 5.65 -2.48 14.53
CA ALA A 258 5.75 -1.93 15.89
C ALA A 258 4.40 -1.90 16.66
N ILE A 259 3.58 -2.93 16.49
CA ILE A 259 2.28 -3.07 17.16
C ILE A 259 2.47 -3.81 18.50
N TRP A 260 2.70 -3.05 19.58
CA TRP A 260 3.01 -3.59 20.90
C TRP A 260 1.78 -3.81 21.79
N ARG A 261 0.61 -3.35 21.35
CA ARG A 261 -0.68 -3.56 21.99
C ARG A 261 -1.75 -3.78 20.92
N PRO A 262 -2.84 -4.51 21.21
CA PRO A 262 -3.96 -4.63 20.29
C PRO A 262 -4.50 -3.25 19.93
N PRO A 263 -4.63 -2.92 18.61
CA PRO A 263 -5.14 -1.63 18.17
C PRO A 263 -6.67 -1.49 18.38
N ALA A 264 -7.35 -2.60 18.62
CA ALA A 264 -8.77 -2.66 18.93
C ALA A 264 -9.07 -3.90 19.78
N PRO A 265 -10.27 -4.02 20.39
CA PRO A 265 -10.69 -5.21 21.15
C PRO A 265 -10.67 -6.51 20.33
N SER A 266 -10.91 -6.43 19.02
CA SER A 266 -10.68 -7.51 18.06
C SER A 266 -10.46 -6.95 16.66
N GLN A 267 -9.78 -7.72 15.80
CA GLN A 267 -9.57 -7.35 14.41
C GLN A 267 -10.89 -7.27 13.62
N ASP A 268 -11.84 -8.14 13.95
CA ASP A 268 -13.17 -8.11 13.32
C ASP A 268 -13.99 -6.87 13.71
N MET A 269 -13.86 -6.40 14.95
CA MET A 269 -14.48 -5.16 15.39
C MET A 269 -13.85 -3.97 14.65
N LEU A 270 -12.52 -3.92 14.58
CA LEU A 270 -11.81 -2.90 13.82
C LEU A 270 -12.26 -2.85 12.36
N ALA A 271 -12.33 -4.01 11.71
CA ALA A 271 -12.76 -4.11 10.33
C ALA A 271 -14.20 -3.62 10.12
N ARG A 272 -15.15 -4.00 11.00
CA ARG A 272 -16.56 -3.60 10.86
C ARG A 272 -16.80 -2.12 11.18
N GLU A 273 -16.26 -1.65 12.28
CA GLU A 273 -16.45 -0.25 12.70
C GLU A 273 -15.70 0.73 11.80
N GLY A 274 -14.47 0.38 11.38
CA GLY A 274 -13.71 1.17 10.43
C GLY A 274 -14.41 1.31 9.08
N LEU A 275 -14.96 0.22 8.54
CA LEU A 275 -15.77 0.28 7.31
C LEU A 275 -17.00 1.18 7.47
N ALA A 276 -17.73 1.02 8.58
CA ALA A 276 -18.91 1.84 8.86
C ALA A 276 -18.56 3.33 8.96
N PHE A 277 -17.44 3.65 9.62
CA PHE A 277 -16.93 5.02 9.71
C PHE A 277 -16.59 5.59 8.33
N LEU A 278 -15.76 4.89 7.53
CA LEU A 278 -15.32 5.38 6.22
C LEU A 278 -16.50 5.58 5.25
N ARG A 279 -17.48 4.68 5.26
CA ARG A 279 -18.70 4.84 4.45
C ARG A 279 -19.50 6.07 4.84
N LYS A 280 -19.66 6.31 6.15
CA LYS A 280 -20.35 7.50 6.67
C LYS A 280 -19.59 8.79 6.31
N LEU A 281 -18.26 8.77 6.41
CA LEU A 281 -17.38 9.91 6.13
C LEU A 281 -17.46 10.34 4.65
N MET A 282 -17.55 9.37 3.75
CA MET A 282 -17.55 9.62 2.30
C MET A 282 -18.95 9.79 1.70
N ALA A 283 -20.01 9.52 2.47
CA ALA A 283 -21.38 9.81 2.07
C ALA A 283 -21.62 11.33 2.00
#